data_0b40976aa40e9d828d38a346d36431f5
#
_entry.id   0b40976aa40e9d828d38a346d36431f5
#
_cell.length_a   1.000
_cell.length_b   1.000
_cell.length_c   1.000
_cell.angle_alpha   90.00
_cell.angle_beta   90.00
_cell.angle_gamma   90.00
#
_symmetry.space_group_name_H-M   'P 1'
#
loop_
_entity.id
_entity.type
_entity.pdbx_description
1 polymer ?
#
loop_
_entity_poly.entity_id
_entity_poly.type
_entity_poly.pdbx_seq_one_letter_code
_entity_poly.pdbx_strand_id
1 'polypeptide(L)'
;MTIKTCTICNTPKVVTDFYKSSRHSSGYQSNCKSCESSRKKSAKAITQRRARYKKNKSKIIAVNKAFRLKNLERSKLVSKAYYERNKDKALQHGWKQKGILNTSGKYFTIDDYKQALVDCNNVCEICGKNGDLHKKGLVVDHNHDTGLFRGILCAFCNTALSYMKDDVVILNNAIKYLKK
;
A
#
# COMPACT_ATOMS: atom_id res chain seq x y z
N MET A 1 -25.70 -1.39 36.16
CA MET A 1 -25.13 -0.64 35.00
C MET A 1 -25.64 0.78 35.07
N THR A 2 -24.77 1.78 34.95
CA THR A 2 -25.17 3.19 35.00
C THR A 2 -25.79 3.60 33.66
N ILE A 3 -27.02 4.17 33.73
CA ILE A 3 -27.79 4.62 32.55
C ILE A 3 -27.73 6.14 32.47
N LYS A 4 -27.64 6.68 31.29
CA LYS A 4 -27.64 8.12 30.98
C LYS A 4 -28.53 8.40 29.77
N THR A 5 -29.33 9.45 29.82
CA THR A 5 -30.20 9.87 28.72
C THR A 5 -29.43 10.73 27.74
N CYS A 6 -29.45 10.38 26.44
CA CYS A 6 -28.86 11.19 25.39
C CYS A 6 -29.69 12.45 25.11
N THR A 7 -29.05 13.62 25.10
CA THR A 7 -29.72 14.91 24.87
C THR A 7 -30.18 15.16 23.42
N ILE A 8 -29.77 14.31 22.45
CA ILE A 8 -30.19 14.45 21.06
C ILE A 8 -31.34 13.50 20.71
N CYS A 9 -31.23 12.20 21.05
CA CYS A 9 -32.29 11.23 20.73
C CYS A 9 -33.25 10.96 21.91
N ASN A 10 -33.01 11.58 23.04
CA ASN A 10 -33.78 11.42 24.28
C ASN A 10 -33.97 9.97 24.75
N THR A 11 -33.03 9.08 24.31
CA THR A 11 -33.09 7.65 24.65
C THR A 11 -32.15 7.36 25.82
N PRO A 12 -32.61 6.66 26.87
CA PRO A 12 -31.73 6.16 27.93
C PRO A 12 -30.81 5.06 27.37
N LYS A 13 -29.52 5.15 27.66
CA LYS A 13 -28.48 4.23 27.18
C LYS A 13 -27.45 3.99 28.27
N VAL A 14 -26.73 2.87 28.17
CA VAL A 14 -25.63 2.59 29.09
C VAL A 14 -24.48 3.60 28.85
N VAL A 15 -23.81 3.98 29.94
CA VAL A 15 -22.74 5.02 29.87
C VAL A 15 -21.61 4.67 28.89
N THR A 16 -21.41 3.40 28.57
CA THR A 16 -20.45 2.94 27.54
C THR A 16 -20.80 3.42 26.13
N ASP A 17 -22.06 3.80 25.88
CA ASP A 17 -22.51 4.39 24.60
C ASP A 17 -22.19 5.88 24.49
N PHE A 18 -21.53 6.46 25.46
CA PHE A 18 -21.11 7.86 25.47
C PHE A 18 -19.59 7.94 25.44
N TYR A 19 -19.05 9.00 24.85
CA TYR A 19 -17.61 9.28 24.94
C TYR A 19 -17.27 9.85 26.33
N LYS A 20 -16.15 9.41 26.91
CA LYS A 20 -15.62 9.98 28.14
C LYS A 20 -15.28 11.47 27.93
N SER A 21 -15.52 12.30 28.95
CA SER A 21 -15.24 13.72 28.89
C SER A 21 -15.05 14.30 30.31
N SER A 22 -13.85 14.78 30.59
CA SER A 22 -13.51 15.46 31.83
C SER A 22 -14.20 16.83 32.00
N ARG A 23 -14.80 17.38 30.92
CA ARG A 23 -15.53 18.65 30.96
C ARG A 23 -16.94 18.53 31.47
N HIS A 24 -17.46 17.33 31.68
CA HIS A 24 -18.80 17.06 32.16
C HIS A 24 -18.72 16.42 33.56
N SER A 25 -19.53 16.89 34.48
CA SER A 25 -19.58 16.38 35.86
C SER A 25 -19.85 14.86 35.94
N SER A 26 -20.60 14.32 34.99
CA SER A 26 -20.85 12.88 34.89
C SER A 26 -19.67 12.06 34.30
N GLY A 27 -18.56 12.70 33.91
CA GLY A 27 -17.43 12.03 33.23
C GLY A 27 -17.70 11.62 31.79
N TYR A 28 -18.89 11.87 31.24
CA TYR A 28 -19.31 11.47 29.90
C TYR A 28 -20.01 12.60 29.15
N GLN A 29 -19.88 12.62 27.83
CA GLN A 29 -20.57 13.60 26.96
C GLN A 29 -22.10 13.48 27.11
N SER A 30 -22.83 14.55 26.77
CA SER A 30 -24.27 14.59 26.80
C SER A 30 -24.93 13.79 25.70
N ASN A 31 -24.24 13.62 24.56
CA ASN A 31 -24.75 12.95 23.38
C ASN A 31 -24.18 11.52 23.26
N CYS A 32 -25.00 10.56 22.87
CA CYS A 32 -24.53 9.21 22.62
C CYS A 32 -23.62 9.15 21.34
N LYS A 33 -22.78 8.13 21.24
CA LYS A 33 -21.83 7.93 20.16
C LYS A 33 -22.49 7.93 18.78
N SER A 34 -23.67 7.33 18.64
CA SER A 34 -24.40 7.29 17.36
C SER A 34 -24.88 8.69 16.93
N CYS A 35 -25.53 9.45 17.84
CA CYS A 35 -25.95 10.82 17.55
C CYS A 35 -24.77 11.76 17.25
N GLU A 36 -23.66 11.61 17.97
CA GLU A 36 -22.45 12.38 17.71
C GLU A 36 -21.83 12.04 16.34
N SER A 37 -21.84 10.77 15.95
CA SER A 37 -21.39 10.34 14.62
C SER A 37 -22.26 10.92 13.51
N SER A 38 -23.58 10.87 13.64
CA SER A 38 -24.53 11.44 12.68
C SER A 38 -24.34 12.97 12.56
N ARG A 39 -24.19 13.66 13.70
CA ARG A 39 -23.91 15.11 13.72
C ARG A 39 -22.62 15.46 12.97
N LYS A 40 -21.54 14.69 13.19
CA LYS A 40 -20.25 14.89 12.50
C LYS A 40 -20.33 14.65 10.98
N LYS A 41 -21.24 13.80 10.53
CA LYS A 41 -21.48 13.49 9.12
C LYS A 41 -22.47 14.44 8.44
N SER A 42 -23.13 15.34 9.19
CA SER A 42 -24.08 16.29 8.59
C SER A 42 -23.39 17.23 7.59
N ALA A 43 -24.11 17.62 6.54
CA ALA A 43 -23.60 18.54 5.52
C ALA A 43 -23.09 19.85 6.14
N LYS A 44 -23.81 20.41 7.11
CA LYS A 44 -23.42 21.62 7.87
C LYS A 44 -22.08 21.43 8.58
N ALA A 45 -21.88 20.30 9.29
CA ALA A 45 -20.63 20.04 9.99
C ALA A 45 -19.45 19.83 9.05
N ILE A 46 -19.68 19.19 7.89
CA ILE A 46 -18.66 19.01 6.85
C ILE A 46 -18.25 20.37 6.28
N THR A 47 -19.20 21.23 5.94
CA THR A 47 -18.94 22.55 5.39
C THR A 47 -18.16 23.43 6.39
N GLN A 48 -18.58 23.47 7.66
CA GLN A 48 -17.87 24.21 8.70
C GLN A 48 -16.43 23.70 8.90
N ARG A 49 -16.22 22.37 8.88
CA ARG A 49 -14.89 21.78 9.00
C ARG A 49 -14.00 22.13 7.80
N ARG A 50 -14.55 22.10 6.58
CA ARG A 50 -13.83 22.51 5.37
C ARG A 50 -13.44 23.99 5.41
N ALA A 51 -14.35 24.87 5.82
CA ALA A 51 -14.07 26.30 5.97
C ALA A 51 -12.97 26.56 7.01
N ARG A 52 -13.07 25.91 8.18
CA ARG A 52 -12.03 25.99 9.22
C ARG A 52 -10.68 25.46 8.74
N TYR A 53 -10.66 24.36 8.02
CA TYR A 53 -9.44 23.83 7.44
C TYR A 53 -8.85 24.81 6.43
N LYS A 54 -9.66 25.37 5.51
CA LYS A 54 -9.22 26.36 4.53
C LYS A 54 -8.57 27.57 5.20
N LYS A 55 -9.21 28.10 6.26
CA LYS A 55 -8.69 29.26 7.04
C LYS A 55 -7.36 28.96 7.74
N ASN A 56 -7.16 27.73 8.22
CA ASN A 56 -5.97 27.38 9.00
C ASN A 56 -4.96 26.52 8.23
N LYS A 57 -5.14 26.34 6.92
CA LYS A 57 -4.35 25.41 6.09
C LYS A 57 -2.84 25.66 6.21
N SER A 58 -2.42 26.90 6.09
CA SER A 58 -0.99 27.27 6.17
C SER A 58 -0.38 26.93 7.53
N LYS A 59 -1.09 27.25 8.62
CA LYS A 59 -0.63 26.91 9.98
C LYS A 59 -0.53 25.39 10.18
N ILE A 60 -1.55 24.63 9.72
CA ILE A 60 -1.54 23.17 9.80
C ILE A 60 -0.38 22.57 9.02
N ILE A 61 -0.12 23.06 7.80
CA ILE A 61 1.01 22.60 6.98
C ILE A 61 2.34 22.91 7.68
N ALA A 62 2.52 24.11 8.23
CA ALA A 62 3.74 24.50 8.91
C ALA A 62 4.01 23.63 10.15
N VAL A 63 2.99 23.41 10.98
CA VAL A 63 3.09 22.53 12.18
C VAL A 63 3.43 21.10 11.76
N ASN A 64 2.75 20.56 10.75
CA ASN A 64 3.01 19.20 10.27
C ASN A 64 4.41 19.07 9.65
N LYS A 65 4.89 20.10 8.94
CA LYS A 65 6.25 20.14 8.39
C LYS A 65 7.30 20.12 9.52
N ALA A 66 7.12 20.97 10.54
CA ALA A 66 8.02 21.01 11.69
C ALA A 66 8.03 19.69 12.46
N PHE A 67 6.85 19.07 12.68
CA PHE A 67 6.74 17.77 13.31
C PHE A 67 7.45 16.67 12.50
N ARG A 68 7.27 16.65 11.17
CA ARG A 68 7.96 15.70 10.29
C ARG A 68 9.47 15.84 10.35
N LEU A 69 9.99 17.09 10.31
CA LEU A 69 11.43 17.34 10.40
C LEU A 69 12.00 16.86 11.72
N LYS A 70 11.33 17.19 12.84
CA LYS A 70 11.74 16.75 14.17
C LYS A 70 11.74 15.22 14.35
N ASN A 71 10.83 14.53 13.67
CA ASN A 71 10.67 13.07 13.81
C ASN A 71 11.16 12.28 12.59
N LEU A 72 11.93 12.91 11.69
CA LEU A 72 12.30 12.32 10.40
C LEU A 72 13.02 10.98 10.55
N GLU A 73 14.04 10.92 11.40
CA GLU A 73 14.83 9.69 11.58
C GLU A 73 13.99 8.58 12.21
N ARG A 74 13.20 8.90 13.22
CA ARG A 74 12.26 7.93 13.82
C ARG A 74 11.26 7.43 12.78
N SER A 75 10.69 8.32 11.95
CA SER A 75 9.78 7.95 10.87
C SER A 75 10.42 7.03 9.84
N LYS A 76 11.66 7.30 9.45
CA LYS A 76 12.43 6.44 8.54
C LYS A 76 12.62 5.04 9.12
N LEU A 77 13.04 4.97 10.39
CA LEU A 77 13.24 3.69 11.09
C LEU A 77 11.95 2.88 11.19
N VAL A 78 10.84 3.51 11.59
CA VAL A 78 9.53 2.86 11.68
C VAL A 78 9.05 2.39 10.32
N SER A 79 9.19 3.23 9.28
CA SER A 79 8.80 2.87 7.91
C SER A 79 9.63 1.73 7.36
N LYS A 80 10.95 1.74 7.61
CA LYS A 80 11.85 0.64 7.22
C LYS A 80 11.46 -0.66 7.91
N ALA A 81 11.27 -0.63 9.23
CA ALA A 81 10.87 -1.81 10.00
C ALA A 81 9.49 -2.34 9.58
N TYR A 82 8.54 -1.46 9.23
CA TYR A 82 7.24 -1.85 8.68
C TYR A 82 7.40 -2.51 7.31
N TYR A 83 8.19 -1.92 6.42
CA TYR A 83 8.46 -2.47 5.08
C TYR A 83 9.08 -3.87 5.17
N GLU A 84 10.13 -4.05 5.98
CA GLU A 84 10.79 -5.34 6.14
C GLU A 84 9.82 -6.43 6.63
N ARG A 85 8.96 -6.11 7.60
CA ARG A 85 7.96 -7.06 8.11
C ARG A 85 6.83 -7.38 7.12
N ASN A 86 6.56 -6.50 6.15
CA ASN A 86 5.44 -6.65 5.22
C ASN A 86 5.89 -6.79 3.76
N LYS A 87 7.19 -6.94 3.51
CA LYS A 87 7.77 -7.01 2.16
C LYS A 87 7.08 -8.06 1.29
N ASP A 88 6.95 -9.28 1.79
CA ASP A 88 6.33 -10.39 1.07
C ASP A 88 4.86 -10.10 0.71
N LYS A 89 4.10 -9.54 1.66
CA LYS A 89 2.71 -9.12 1.43
C LYS A 89 2.60 -8.01 0.38
N ALA A 90 3.52 -7.05 0.41
CA ALA A 90 3.56 -5.95 -0.54
C ALA A 90 3.89 -6.44 -1.95
N LEU A 91 4.84 -7.35 -2.10
CA LEU A 91 5.19 -7.99 -3.37
C LEU A 91 3.99 -8.75 -3.94
N GLN A 92 3.40 -9.64 -3.16
CA GLN A 92 2.24 -10.45 -3.59
C GLN A 92 1.03 -9.56 -3.95
N HIS A 93 0.78 -8.49 -3.19
CA HIS A 93 -0.26 -7.53 -3.54
C HIS A 93 0.03 -6.84 -4.88
N GLY A 94 1.28 -6.44 -5.13
CA GLY A 94 1.71 -5.85 -6.40
C GLY A 94 1.50 -6.78 -7.59
N TRP A 95 1.83 -8.06 -7.46
CA TRP A 95 1.59 -9.06 -8.51
C TRP A 95 0.11 -9.27 -8.78
N LYS A 96 -0.70 -9.34 -7.71
CA LYS A 96 -2.17 -9.44 -7.84
C LYS A 96 -2.77 -8.23 -8.57
N GLN A 97 -2.30 -7.01 -8.27
CA GLN A 97 -2.76 -5.79 -8.96
C GLN A 97 -2.40 -5.79 -10.46
N LYS A 98 -1.31 -6.42 -10.83
CA LYS A 98 -0.88 -6.59 -12.22
C LYS A 98 -1.56 -7.78 -12.91
N GLY A 99 -2.39 -8.55 -12.22
CA GLY A 99 -3.03 -9.72 -12.76
C GLY A 99 -2.10 -10.90 -13.03
N ILE A 100 -0.94 -10.96 -12.35
CA ILE A 100 0.02 -12.05 -12.57
C ILE A 100 -0.53 -13.36 -12.01
N LEU A 101 -0.52 -14.39 -12.86
CA LEU A 101 -0.99 -15.72 -12.57
C LEU A 101 0.17 -16.72 -12.59
N ASN A 102 0.10 -17.76 -11.78
CA ASN A 102 1.02 -18.89 -11.86
C ASN A 102 0.63 -19.86 -13.00
N THR A 103 1.39 -20.90 -13.21
CA THR A 103 1.18 -21.90 -14.27
C THR A 103 -0.15 -22.64 -14.16
N SER A 104 -0.79 -22.67 -12.98
CA SER A 104 -2.11 -23.24 -12.79
C SER A 104 -3.27 -22.22 -12.94
N GLY A 105 -3.00 -20.99 -13.38
CA GLY A 105 -4.00 -19.95 -13.61
C GLY A 105 -4.50 -19.27 -12.33
N LYS A 106 -3.86 -19.48 -11.17
CA LYS A 106 -4.15 -18.80 -9.91
C LYS A 106 -3.25 -17.59 -9.73
N TYR A 107 -3.66 -16.63 -8.88
CA TYR A 107 -2.80 -15.50 -8.56
C TYR A 107 -1.44 -15.94 -8.04
N PHE A 108 -0.39 -15.35 -8.60
CA PHE A 108 1.01 -15.62 -8.24
C PHE A 108 1.26 -15.23 -6.78
N THR A 109 1.87 -16.14 -6.02
CA THR A 109 2.09 -16.02 -4.58
C THR A 109 3.57 -15.82 -4.24
N ILE A 110 3.84 -15.50 -2.98
CA ILE A 110 5.23 -15.42 -2.49
C ILE A 110 5.92 -16.78 -2.49
N ASP A 111 5.17 -17.86 -2.32
CA ASP A 111 5.71 -19.23 -2.34
C ASP A 111 6.06 -19.64 -3.78
N ASP A 112 5.21 -19.27 -4.77
CA ASP A 112 5.54 -19.43 -6.20
C ASP A 112 6.84 -18.69 -6.55
N TYR A 113 7.03 -17.47 -6.03
CA TYR A 113 8.25 -16.69 -6.26
C TYR A 113 9.49 -17.34 -5.64
N LYS A 114 9.39 -17.80 -4.39
CA LYS A 114 10.50 -18.48 -3.71
C LYS A 114 10.88 -19.76 -4.45
N GLN A 115 9.90 -20.53 -4.90
CA GLN A 115 10.16 -21.73 -5.70
C GLN A 115 10.82 -21.37 -7.03
N ALA A 116 10.32 -20.37 -7.76
CA ALA A 116 10.92 -19.92 -9.02
C ALA A 116 12.37 -19.44 -8.85
N LEU A 117 12.71 -18.80 -7.71
CA LEU A 117 14.11 -18.45 -7.41
C LEU A 117 15.01 -19.68 -7.21
N VAL A 118 14.48 -20.73 -6.59
CA VAL A 118 15.20 -22.01 -6.44
C VAL A 118 15.39 -22.65 -7.80
N ASP A 119 14.33 -22.72 -8.62
CA ASP A 119 14.35 -23.37 -9.93
C ASP A 119 15.35 -22.70 -10.90
N CYS A 120 15.48 -21.36 -10.85
CA CYS A 120 16.46 -20.63 -11.65
C CYS A 120 17.83 -20.44 -10.96
N ASN A 121 18.09 -21.11 -9.83
CA ASN A 121 19.33 -20.98 -9.04
C ASN A 121 19.67 -19.51 -8.68
N ASN A 122 18.68 -18.68 -8.45
CA ASN A 122 18.81 -17.24 -8.17
C ASN A 122 19.60 -16.48 -9.26
N VAL A 123 19.48 -16.90 -10.53
CA VAL A 123 20.09 -16.21 -11.67
C VAL A 123 19.04 -15.72 -12.65
N CYS A 124 19.33 -14.61 -13.33
CA CYS A 124 18.46 -14.08 -14.38
C CYS A 124 18.44 -15.04 -15.57
N GLU A 125 17.28 -15.50 -15.99
CA GLU A 125 17.11 -16.48 -17.07
C GLU A 125 17.54 -15.97 -18.47
N ILE A 126 17.76 -14.67 -18.64
CA ILE A 126 18.27 -14.10 -19.90
C ILE A 126 19.78 -13.88 -19.86
N CYS A 127 20.30 -13.16 -18.85
CA CYS A 127 21.71 -12.76 -18.83
C CYS A 127 22.59 -13.60 -17.92
N GLY A 128 22.03 -14.57 -17.18
CA GLY A 128 22.76 -15.46 -16.28
C GLY A 128 23.38 -14.78 -15.04
N LYS A 129 23.14 -13.49 -14.82
CA LYS A 129 23.68 -12.79 -13.65
C LYS A 129 22.95 -13.18 -12.36
N ASN A 130 23.70 -13.41 -11.30
CA ASN A 130 23.16 -13.73 -9.99
C ASN A 130 22.29 -12.58 -9.44
N GLY A 131 21.15 -12.92 -8.82
CA GLY A 131 20.19 -12.00 -8.24
C GLY A 131 20.77 -11.11 -7.13
N ASP A 132 21.72 -11.62 -6.36
CA ASP A 132 22.37 -10.89 -5.27
C ASP A 132 23.22 -9.70 -5.76
N LEU A 133 23.65 -9.73 -7.02
CA LEU A 133 24.36 -8.63 -7.68
C LEU A 133 23.44 -7.47 -8.07
N HIS A 134 22.11 -7.66 -7.95
CA HIS A 134 21.14 -6.65 -8.30
C HIS A 134 20.54 -6.00 -7.05
N LYS A 135 20.62 -4.69 -6.94
CA LYS A 135 20.12 -3.91 -5.79
C LYS A 135 18.66 -4.22 -5.39
N LYS A 136 17.84 -4.63 -6.34
CA LYS A 136 16.42 -4.98 -6.13
C LYS A 136 16.16 -6.48 -6.19
N GLY A 137 17.21 -7.31 -6.34
CA GLY A 137 17.06 -8.73 -6.61
C GLY A 137 16.49 -9.01 -8.00
N LEU A 138 15.97 -10.20 -8.18
CA LEU A 138 15.29 -10.61 -9.42
C LEU A 138 13.79 -10.28 -9.33
N VAL A 139 13.17 -10.10 -10.48
CA VAL A 139 11.76 -9.73 -10.63
C VAL A 139 10.99 -10.80 -11.38
N VAL A 140 9.71 -10.91 -11.07
CA VAL A 140 8.77 -11.79 -11.77
C VAL A 140 8.46 -11.19 -13.13
N ASP A 141 8.69 -11.98 -14.18
CA ASP A 141 8.28 -11.68 -15.53
C ASP A 141 7.03 -12.49 -15.91
N HIS A 142 6.18 -11.92 -16.76
CA HIS A 142 4.91 -12.52 -17.14
C HIS A 142 4.51 -12.12 -18.56
N ASN A 143 3.71 -12.92 -19.20
CA ASN A 143 3.11 -12.57 -20.47
C ASN A 143 2.05 -11.47 -20.27
N HIS A 144 2.18 -10.34 -20.96
CA HIS A 144 1.32 -9.17 -20.78
C HIS A 144 -0.11 -9.38 -21.30
N ASP A 145 -0.35 -10.32 -22.22
CA ASP A 145 -1.69 -10.61 -22.76
C ASP A 145 -2.47 -11.57 -21.86
N THR A 146 -1.77 -12.58 -21.31
CA THR A 146 -2.41 -13.64 -20.52
C THR A 146 -2.26 -13.48 -19.01
N GLY A 147 -1.30 -12.67 -18.57
CA GLY A 147 -0.92 -12.54 -17.15
C GLY A 147 -0.10 -13.72 -16.62
N LEU A 148 0.14 -14.78 -17.42
CA LEU A 148 0.82 -15.98 -16.95
C LEU A 148 2.31 -15.71 -16.68
N PHE A 149 2.78 -16.23 -15.54
CA PHE A 149 4.19 -16.24 -15.17
C PHE A 149 5.03 -16.85 -16.30
N ARG A 150 6.12 -16.19 -16.66
CA ARG A 150 7.03 -16.59 -17.74
C ARG A 150 8.40 -16.97 -17.22
N GLY A 151 8.91 -16.27 -16.21
CA GLY A 151 10.22 -16.56 -15.63
C GLY A 151 10.69 -15.49 -14.64
N ILE A 152 11.94 -15.61 -14.22
CA ILE A 152 12.60 -14.72 -13.26
C ILE A 152 13.74 -13.98 -13.96
N LEU A 153 13.67 -12.66 -13.96
CA LEU A 153 14.63 -11.81 -14.65
C LEU A 153 15.25 -10.76 -13.72
N CYS A 154 16.42 -10.24 -14.08
CA CYS A 154 16.88 -9.00 -13.50
C CYS A 154 16.08 -7.81 -14.06
N ALA A 155 16.01 -6.72 -13.33
CA ALA A 155 15.26 -5.54 -13.74
C ALA A 155 15.69 -5.00 -15.12
N PHE A 156 16.97 -5.10 -15.48
CA PHE A 156 17.46 -4.66 -16.79
C PHE A 156 16.92 -5.52 -17.94
N CYS A 157 16.98 -6.85 -17.82
CA CYS A 157 16.47 -7.75 -18.85
C CYS A 157 14.96 -7.62 -19.00
N ASN A 158 14.23 -7.56 -17.89
CA ASN A 158 12.78 -7.35 -17.91
C ASN A 158 12.39 -6.01 -18.59
N THR A 159 13.11 -4.93 -18.29
CA THR A 159 12.89 -3.63 -18.94
C THR A 159 13.27 -3.66 -20.42
N ALA A 160 14.34 -4.36 -20.80
CA ALA A 160 14.75 -4.49 -22.18
C ALA A 160 13.68 -5.20 -23.03
N LEU A 161 13.08 -6.29 -22.52
CA LEU A 161 11.96 -6.96 -23.18
C LEU A 161 10.77 -6.01 -23.37
N SER A 162 10.44 -5.24 -22.34
CA SER A 162 9.36 -4.25 -22.40
C SER A 162 9.60 -3.17 -23.46
N TYR A 163 10.83 -2.66 -23.60
CA TYR A 163 11.19 -1.73 -24.67
C TYR A 163 11.10 -2.35 -26.07
N MET A 164 11.38 -3.64 -26.19
CA MET A 164 11.20 -4.40 -27.43
C MET A 164 9.77 -4.92 -27.60
N LYS A 165 8.81 -4.49 -26.74
CA LYS A 165 7.38 -4.83 -26.75
C LYS A 165 7.11 -6.34 -26.69
N ASP A 166 8.00 -7.11 -26.08
CA ASP A 166 7.99 -8.58 -26.08
C ASP A 166 7.89 -9.21 -27.49
N ASP A 167 8.26 -8.44 -28.54
CA ASP A 167 8.14 -8.82 -29.93
C ASP A 167 9.36 -9.60 -30.38
N VAL A 168 9.15 -10.89 -30.68
CA VAL A 168 10.21 -11.81 -31.16
C VAL A 168 10.82 -11.35 -32.49
N VAL A 169 10.05 -10.69 -33.36
CA VAL A 169 10.55 -10.20 -34.65
C VAL A 169 11.52 -9.05 -34.40
N ILE A 170 11.18 -8.11 -33.55
CA ILE A 170 12.05 -6.99 -33.15
C ILE A 170 13.34 -7.52 -32.53
N LEU A 171 13.23 -8.48 -31.60
CA LEU A 171 14.36 -9.09 -30.91
C LEU A 171 15.29 -9.80 -31.91
N ASN A 172 14.74 -10.57 -32.86
CA ASN A 172 15.53 -11.22 -33.91
C ASN A 172 16.20 -10.21 -34.85
N ASN A 173 15.54 -9.09 -35.16
CA ASN A 173 16.15 -8.03 -35.96
C ASN A 173 17.29 -7.34 -35.20
N ALA A 174 17.16 -7.14 -33.89
CA ALA A 174 18.23 -6.63 -33.04
C ALA A 174 19.44 -7.57 -33.01
N ILE A 175 19.24 -8.90 -32.95
CA ILE A 175 20.30 -9.90 -33.05
C ILE A 175 21.02 -9.80 -34.42
N LYS A 176 20.26 -9.72 -35.53
CA LYS A 176 20.83 -9.56 -36.87
C LYS A 176 21.62 -8.25 -37.00
N TYR A 177 21.12 -7.16 -36.40
CA TYR A 177 21.80 -5.87 -36.43
C TYR A 177 23.16 -5.91 -35.71
N LEU A 178 23.23 -6.57 -34.55
CA LEU A 178 24.48 -6.71 -33.78
C LEU A 178 25.51 -7.63 -34.43
N LYS A 179 25.13 -8.43 -35.42
CA LYS A 179 26.02 -9.34 -36.17
C LYS A 179 26.55 -8.74 -37.49
N LYS A 180 26.26 -7.47 -37.77
CA LYS A 180 26.84 -6.74 -38.92
C LYS A 180 28.28 -6.35 -38.66
#